data_595daaafcb2dcd307e4a2565bd7f91c9
#
_entry.id   595daaafcb2dcd307e4a2565bd7f91c9
#
_cell.length_a   1.000
_cell.length_b   1.000
_cell.length_c   1.000
_cell.angle_alpha   90.00
_cell.angle_beta   90.00
_cell.angle_gamma   90.00
#
_symmetry.space_group_name_H-M   'P 1'
#
loop_
_entity.id
_entity.type
_entity.pdbx_description
1 polymer ?
#
loop_
_entity_poly.entity_id
_entity_poly.type
_entity_poly.pdbx_seq_one_letter_code
_entity_poly.pdbx_strand_id
1 'polypeptide(L)'
;EFGLGGLGNDIVFDANGKLIEIDGITVETGNFTQSGTTATITHDGSETIQVGDVLNIIFVVGTNENTPEVLTVTAVSSSTVFTVTRSSSQTISNEIVSFYFEDVPKTGTYSQSANTITVTHNGTETLAVGDVVDLNVTSGSSTTENVTVTSVTSSTEFKVASSTSVTTSGNATFTKQNSLNITAGDVDGIQTTTDSILSSKQSNDLIDVLSEGEIAGFHSPLEAGLTQGTDKYNIAALKDVFLNGTQVLKKSADINNLTEGDFNFTREDISFEPRFGTSSQTALDTINEIESETAVGVEVTKATPVSRSISNQIDKLRITIVFPSLQQFNTSDGSTNGTQVNLSIKITENNGTEHRVIKGTKGAVIGKTNTQYFRDYIIKGLSNLSYPITATVTRVTNDSTDTNLQNKFSWSSFTEITAEQRAYVDIAHVGLRFNAESFRSIPTRTYRIRGIKVKIPHNATVRSDGSLSFSGSFNGTLKTDKEFTNDPAWVLYDVLTNTRYGASIPETAIDKFAFYSASEYNSTQIDDGSGTGTTEARFSCNVNINNQKEAFELIQDLCSVMRVQA
;
A
#
# COMPACT_ATOMS: atom_id res chain seq x y z
N GLU A 1 -33.88 16.33 -5.94
CA GLU A 1 -33.19 15.25 -6.65
C GLU A 1 -33.13 15.60 -8.13
N PHE A 2 -32.01 16.12 -8.58
CA PHE A 2 -31.74 16.28 -10.01
C PHE A 2 -30.88 15.12 -10.46
N GLY A 3 -31.48 14.15 -11.13
CA GLY A 3 -30.79 13.03 -11.72
C GLY A 3 -29.98 13.50 -12.94
N LEU A 4 -28.69 13.64 -12.79
CA LEU A 4 -27.73 13.72 -13.88
C LEU A 4 -27.46 12.30 -14.37
N GLY A 5 -28.18 11.88 -15.44
CA GLY A 5 -27.95 10.58 -16.06
C GLY A 5 -26.59 10.54 -16.73
N GLY A 6 -25.68 9.71 -16.20
CA GLY A 6 -24.39 9.38 -16.84
C GLY A 6 -23.14 9.77 -16.07
N LEU A 7 -23.24 10.42 -14.92
CA LEU A 7 -22.14 10.64 -13.98
C LEU A 7 -22.27 9.65 -12.80
N GLY A 8 -21.16 9.16 -12.30
CA GLY A 8 -21.11 8.27 -11.13
C GLY A 8 -21.80 8.86 -9.89
N ASN A 9 -21.94 8.07 -8.84
CA ASN A 9 -22.83 8.39 -7.72
C ASN A 9 -22.33 9.47 -6.74
N ASP A 10 -21.13 10.03 -6.92
CA ASP A 10 -20.51 10.94 -5.97
C ASP A 10 -20.28 12.34 -6.55
N ILE A 11 -21.34 13.18 -6.54
CA ILE A 11 -21.28 14.60 -6.89
C ILE A 11 -21.42 15.41 -5.61
N VAL A 12 -20.41 16.22 -5.27
CA VAL A 12 -20.40 17.02 -4.04
C VAL A 12 -20.52 18.52 -4.35
N PHE A 13 -21.45 19.17 -3.68
CA PHE A 13 -21.65 20.63 -3.74
C PHE A 13 -21.30 21.27 -2.40
N ASP A 14 -20.77 22.50 -2.42
CA ASP A 14 -20.57 23.29 -1.20
C ASP A 14 -21.93 23.81 -0.64
N ALA A 15 -21.88 24.47 0.52
CA ALA A 15 -23.05 25.04 1.19
C ALA A 15 -23.77 26.12 0.36
N ASN A 16 -23.15 26.63 -0.72
CA ASN A 16 -23.70 27.63 -1.62
C ASN A 16 -24.22 27.00 -2.92
N GLY A 17 -24.22 25.67 -3.03
CA GLY A 17 -24.66 24.95 -4.23
C GLY A 17 -23.60 24.91 -5.34
N LYS A 18 -22.34 25.21 -5.04
CA LYS A 18 -21.23 25.17 -5.98
C LYS A 18 -20.67 23.75 -6.04
N LEU A 19 -20.51 23.20 -7.23
CA LEU A 19 -19.91 21.90 -7.46
C LEU A 19 -18.43 21.95 -7.09
N ILE A 20 -18.00 21.07 -6.21
CA ILE A 20 -16.62 21.00 -5.70
C ILE A 20 -15.93 19.67 -5.98
N GLU A 21 -16.70 18.61 -6.31
CA GLU A 21 -16.14 17.29 -6.57
C GLU A 21 -17.08 16.44 -7.44
N ILE A 22 -16.50 15.63 -8.34
CA ILE A 22 -17.20 14.60 -9.12
C ILE A 22 -16.35 13.32 -9.06
N ASP A 23 -16.91 12.22 -8.53
CA ASP A 23 -16.26 10.91 -8.44
C ASP A 23 -14.83 10.96 -7.84
N GLY A 24 -14.63 11.75 -6.79
CA GLY A 24 -13.33 11.94 -6.15
C GLY A 24 -12.36 12.88 -6.88
N ILE A 25 -12.79 13.50 -7.99
CA ILE A 25 -12.00 14.48 -8.74
C ILE A 25 -12.37 15.89 -8.28
N THR A 26 -11.39 16.66 -7.83
CA THR A 26 -11.59 18.06 -7.46
C THR A 26 -11.87 18.89 -8.68
N VAL A 27 -12.83 19.75 -8.55
CA VAL A 27 -13.26 20.67 -9.60
C VAL A 27 -12.76 22.07 -9.27
N GLU A 28 -11.93 22.62 -10.15
CA GLU A 28 -11.52 24.01 -10.09
C GLU A 28 -12.69 24.91 -10.54
N THR A 29 -12.72 26.13 -10.05
CA THR A 29 -13.78 27.06 -10.40
C THR A 29 -13.22 28.38 -10.92
N GLY A 30 -13.98 28.98 -11.81
CA GLY A 30 -13.67 30.27 -12.36
C GLY A 30 -14.93 30.98 -12.81
N ASN A 31 -14.74 32.13 -13.46
CA ASN A 31 -15.78 32.84 -14.19
C ASN A 31 -15.51 32.71 -15.68
N PHE A 32 -16.55 32.64 -16.49
CA PHE A 32 -16.36 32.60 -17.92
C PHE A 32 -17.20 33.67 -18.63
N THR A 33 -16.70 34.11 -19.77
CA THR A 33 -17.41 34.90 -20.76
C THR A 33 -17.37 34.15 -22.08
N GLN A 34 -18.45 34.16 -22.83
CA GLN A 34 -18.50 33.56 -24.16
C GLN A 34 -18.97 34.57 -25.21
N SER A 35 -18.27 34.59 -26.34
CA SER A 35 -18.66 35.36 -27.52
C SER A 35 -18.55 34.43 -28.74
N GLY A 36 -19.69 34.18 -29.37
CA GLY A 36 -19.74 33.16 -30.41
C GLY A 36 -19.44 31.77 -29.83
N THR A 37 -18.50 31.06 -30.41
CA THR A 37 -18.05 29.74 -29.96
C THR A 37 -16.84 29.79 -29.01
N THR A 38 -16.26 30.97 -28.78
CA THR A 38 -15.08 31.11 -27.91
C THR A 38 -15.50 31.41 -26.48
N ALA A 39 -15.18 30.55 -25.55
CA ALA A 39 -15.34 30.80 -24.12
C ALA A 39 -13.98 31.14 -23.49
N THR A 40 -13.93 32.27 -22.80
CA THR A 40 -12.77 32.74 -22.02
C THR A 40 -13.03 32.49 -20.55
N ILE A 41 -12.16 31.74 -19.90
CA ILE A 41 -12.30 31.33 -18.51
C ILE A 41 -11.22 32.02 -17.68
N THR A 42 -11.65 32.66 -16.59
CA THR A 42 -10.78 33.30 -15.60
C THR A 42 -10.84 32.50 -14.30
N HIS A 43 -9.73 31.99 -13.83
CA HIS A 43 -9.61 31.24 -12.60
C HIS A 43 -8.59 31.88 -11.64
N ASP A 44 -8.42 31.34 -10.46
CA ASP A 44 -7.59 31.94 -9.42
C ASP A 44 -6.07 31.73 -9.61
N GLY A 45 -5.67 30.95 -10.64
CA GLY A 45 -4.27 30.64 -10.93
C GLY A 45 -3.70 29.51 -10.07
N SER A 46 -4.54 28.78 -9.33
CA SER A 46 -4.13 27.61 -8.55
C SER A 46 -3.65 26.47 -9.44
N GLU A 47 -4.15 26.40 -10.68
CA GLU A 47 -3.74 25.43 -11.69
C GLU A 47 -2.93 26.08 -12.81
N THR A 48 -1.91 25.35 -13.29
CA THR A 48 -1.17 25.75 -14.50
C THR A 48 -1.84 25.14 -15.71
N ILE A 49 -2.51 25.96 -16.50
CA ILE A 49 -3.19 25.56 -17.72
C ILE A 49 -2.29 25.86 -18.92
N GLN A 50 -2.21 24.91 -19.85
CA GLN A 50 -1.40 25.03 -21.08
C GLN A 50 -2.26 24.86 -22.33
N VAL A 51 -1.80 25.42 -23.45
CA VAL A 51 -2.45 25.18 -24.75
C VAL A 51 -2.32 23.70 -25.10
N GLY A 52 -3.46 23.08 -25.44
CA GLY A 52 -3.55 21.67 -25.74
C GLY A 52 -4.05 20.81 -24.58
N ASP A 53 -4.14 21.34 -23.36
CA ASP A 53 -4.76 20.63 -22.24
C ASP A 53 -6.20 20.28 -22.57
N VAL A 54 -6.62 19.07 -22.18
CA VAL A 54 -8.00 18.62 -22.30
C VAL A 54 -8.66 18.70 -20.94
N LEU A 55 -9.72 19.46 -20.86
CA LEU A 55 -10.45 19.73 -19.63
C LEU A 55 -11.90 19.28 -19.76
N ASN A 56 -12.43 18.68 -18.71
CA ASN A 56 -13.86 18.58 -18.49
C ASN A 56 -14.32 19.91 -17.91
N ILE A 57 -15.18 20.62 -18.64
CA ILE A 57 -15.66 21.92 -18.23
C ILE A 57 -17.18 21.89 -18.08
N ILE A 58 -17.64 22.30 -16.91
CA ILE A 58 -19.06 22.33 -16.54
C ILE A 58 -19.50 23.80 -16.48
N PHE A 59 -20.34 24.18 -17.40
CA PHE A 59 -20.93 25.53 -17.45
C PHE A 59 -22.25 25.53 -16.65
N VAL A 60 -22.37 26.43 -15.70
CA VAL A 60 -23.58 26.55 -14.86
C VAL A 60 -24.75 27.20 -15.60
N VAL A 61 -24.48 27.87 -16.74
CA VAL A 61 -25.48 28.54 -17.56
C VAL A 61 -25.26 28.24 -19.04
N GLY A 62 -26.33 28.02 -19.79
CA GLY A 62 -26.29 27.83 -21.25
C GLY A 62 -26.94 26.54 -21.73
N THR A 63 -26.75 26.21 -23.01
CA THR A 63 -27.17 24.93 -23.60
C THR A 63 -26.29 23.83 -23.05
N ASN A 64 -26.59 22.91 -22.34
CA ASN A 64 -25.86 21.86 -21.60
C ASN A 64 -25.44 22.31 -20.18
N GLU A 65 -26.29 23.11 -19.56
CA GLU A 65 -26.15 23.48 -18.16
C GLU A 65 -25.92 22.25 -17.29
N ASN A 66 -24.89 22.33 -16.44
CA ASN A 66 -24.49 21.25 -15.51
C ASN A 66 -24.06 19.90 -16.14
N THR A 67 -23.75 19.87 -17.43
CA THR A 67 -23.16 18.70 -18.10
C THR A 67 -21.71 18.97 -18.44
N PRO A 68 -20.76 18.08 -18.13
CA PRO A 68 -19.36 18.24 -18.52
C PRO A 68 -19.21 18.29 -20.04
N GLU A 69 -18.51 19.29 -20.55
CA GLU A 69 -18.04 19.34 -21.93
C GLU A 69 -16.54 19.07 -21.95
N VAL A 70 -16.09 18.06 -22.70
CA VAL A 70 -14.65 17.79 -22.89
C VAL A 70 -14.12 18.75 -23.94
N LEU A 71 -13.30 19.70 -23.51
CA LEU A 71 -12.83 20.79 -24.38
C LEU A 71 -11.29 20.92 -24.27
N THR A 72 -10.69 21.26 -25.42
CA THR A 72 -9.24 21.52 -25.49
C THR A 72 -8.95 23.00 -25.32
N VAL A 73 -7.96 23.33 -24.50
CA VAL A 73 -7.47 24.70 -24.32
C VAL A 73 -6.83 25.20 -25.61
N THR A 74 -7.39 26.26 -26.17
CA THR A 74 -6.96 26.82 -27.46
C THR A 74 -5.97 27.97 -27.33
N ALA A 75 -6.01 28.71 -26.23
CA ALA A 75 -5.03 29.74 -25.89
C ALA A 75 -4.95 29.96 -24.38
N VAL A 76 -3.79 30.41 -23.92
CA VAL A 76 -3.54 30.85 -22.54
C VAL A 76 -3.02 32.28 -22.60
N SER A 77 -3.77 33.22 -22.05
CA SER A 77 -3.45 34.65 -22.10
C SER A 77 -2.67 35.11 -20.88
N SER A 78 -2.83 34.44 -19.76
CA SER A 78 -2.07 34.64 -18.50
C SER A 78 -2.14 33.40 -17.63
N SER A 79 -1.46 33.38 -16.48
CA SER A 79 -1.55 32.30 -15.49
C SER A 79 -2.97 32.10 -14.91
N THR A 80 -3.89 33.00 -15.18
CA THR A 80 -5.27 32.97 -14.65
C THR A 80 -6.33 33.00 -15.74
N VAL A 81 -5.96 33.04 -17.03
CA VAL A 81 -6.93 33.20 -18.14
C VAL A 81 -6.59 32.28 -19.29
N PHE A 82 -7.52 31.41 -19.65
CA PHE A 82 -7.44 30.57 -20.84
C PHE A 82 -8.73 30.57 -21.66
N THR A 83 -8.67 30.09 -22.90
CA THR A 83 -9.81 29.99 -23.80
C THR A 83 -10.00 28.58 -24.31
N VAL A 84 -11.26 28.21 -24.52
CA VAL A 84 -11.69 26.97 -25.17
C VAL A 84 -12.69 27.27 -26.28
N THR A 85 -12.87 26.34 -27.21
CA THR A 85 -13.89 26.46 -28.25
C THR A 85 -15.04 25.51 -27.98
N ARG A 86 -16.24 26.05 -27.80
CA ARG A 86 -17.48 25.29 -27.61
C ARG A 86 -18.17 25.00 -28.93
N SER A 87 -18.97 23.95 -28.97
CA SER A 87 -19.80 23.61 -30.14
C SER A 87 -20.98 24.57 -30.33
N SER A 88 -21.45 25.20 -29.23
CA SER A 88 -22.58 26.13 -29.24
C SER A 88 -22.14 27.60 -29.29
N SER A 89 -22.74 28.41 -30.16
CA SER A 89 -22.47 29.85 -30.26
C SER A 89 -23.43 30.62 -29.34
N GLN A 90 -22.88 31.33 -28.36
CA GLN A 90 -23.64 32.09 -27.37
C GLN A 90 -22.94 33.40 -27.00
N THR A 91 -23.69 34.31 -26.36
CA THR A 91 -23.12 35.48 -25.69
C THR A 91 -23.45 35.40 -24.22
N ILE A 92 -22.43 35.15 -23.40
CA ILE A 92 -22.55 34.96 -21.95
C ILE A 92 -21.52 35.86 -21.28
N SER A 93 -21.91 36.50 -20.17
CA SER A 93 -21.05 37.44 -19.46
C SER A 93 -20.94 37.06 -18.00
N ASN A 94 -19.72 36.79 -17.55
CA ASN A 94 -19.32 36.63 -16.14
C ASN A 94 -20.16 35.62 -15.33
N GLU A 95 -20.34 34.45 -15.88
CA GLU A 95 -21.01 33.32 -15.21
C GLU A 95 -20.00 32.34 -14.62
N ILE A 96 -20.46 31.51 -13.69
CA ILE A 96 -19.62 30.54 -13.02
C ILE A 96 -19.34 29.34 -13.94
N VAL A 97 -18.11 28.84 -13.88
CA VAL A 97 -17.67 27.62 -14.53
C VAL A 97 -16.87 26.80 -13.57
N SER A 98 -17.02 25.48 -13.69
CA SER A 98 -16.20 24.52 -12.98
C SER A 98 -15.43 23.66 -13.99
N PHE A 99 -14.18 23.31 -13.73
CA PHE A 99 -13.39 22.50 -14.64
C PHE A 99 -12.38 21.61 -13.90
N TYR A 100 -11.98 20.52 -14.55
CA TYR A 100 -10.94 19.61 -14.08
C TYR A 100 -10.23 18.98 -15.28
N PHE A 101 -8.99 18.53 -15.08
CA PHE A 101 -8.23 17.83 -16.12
C PHE A 101 -8.84 16.46 -16.40
N GLU A 102 -8.97 16.12 -17.67
CA GLU A 102 -9.36 14.78 -18.07
C GLU A 102 -8.12 13.95 -18.40
N ASP A 103 -7.98 12.80 -17.76
CA ASP A 103 -7.02 11.77 -18.12
C ASP A 103 -7.55 11.02 -19.36
N VAL A 104 -7.48 11.64 -20.51
CA VAL A 104 -7.92 11.01 -21.77
C VAL A 104 -6.84 10.05 -22.24
N PRO A 105 -7.14 8.74 -22.36
CA PRO A 105 -6.21 7.80 -22.96
C PRO A 105 -5.82 8.22 -24.37
N LYS A 106 -4.52 8.35 -24.62
CA LYS A 106 -4.01 8.64 -25.95
C LYS A 106 -4.04 7.38 -26.79
N THR A 107 -4.31 7.52 -28.07
CA THR A 107 -4.38 6.42 -29.01
C THR A 107 -3.12 6.32 -29.86
N GLY A 108 -2.76 5.12 -30.20
CA GLY A 108 -1.61 4.83 -31.06
C GLY A 108 -1.66 3.42 -31.60
N THR A 109 -0.56 3.01 -32.20
CA THR A 109 -0.31 1.62 -32.59
C THR A 109 0.88 1.08 -31.82
N TYR A 110 0.92 -0.22 -31.63
CA TYR A 110 2.08 -0.85 -31.03
C TYR A 110 2.62 -2.00 -31.89
N SER A 111 3.90 -2.27 -31.71
CA SER A 111 4.55 -3.49 -32.16
C SER A 111 5.35 -4.06 -31.00
N GLN A 112 5.22 -5.35 -30.76
CA GLN A 112 6.01 -6.06 -29.76
C GLN A 112 6.95 -7.05 -30.46
N SER A 113 8.20 -7.03 -30.06
CA SER A 113 9.21 -8.00 -30.47
C SER A 113 9.95 -8.47 -29.21
N ALA A 114 9.88 -9.77 -28.94
CA ALA A 114 10.36 -10.33 -27.68
C ALA A 114 9.73 -9.60 -26.47
N ASN A 115 10.54 -9.13 -25.54
CA ASN A 115 10.11 -8.45 -24.31
C ASN A 115 10.05 -6.90 -24.45
N THR A 116 10.00 -6.37 -25.66
CA THR A 116 9.93 -4.92 -25.89
C THR A 116 8.68 -4.56 -26.69
N ILE A 117 7.87 -3.67 -26.13
CA ILE A 117 6.75 -3.04 -26.81
C ILE A 117 7.19 -1.65 -27.28
N THR A 118 7.04 -1.39 -28.56
CA THR A 118 7.22 -0.07 -29.16
C THR A 118 5.85 0.50 -29.46
N VAL A 119 5.55 1.69 -28.93
CA VAL A 119 4.28 2.39 -29.16
C VAL A 119 4.55 3.61 -30.04
N THR A 120 3.74 3.75 -31.10
CA THR A 120 3.76 4.92 -31.97
C THR A 120 2.44 5.68 -31.81
N HIS A 121 2.52 6.99 -31.52
CA HIS A 121 1.37 7.86 -31.26
C HIS A 121 1.45 9.17 -32.09
N ASN A 122 0.46 10.00 -31.97
CA ASN A 122 0.33 11.24 -32.77
C ASN A 122 1.19 12.42 -32.29
N GLY A 123 1.97 12.25 -31.22
CA GLY A 123 2.84 13.30 -30.66
C GLY A 123 2.14 14.34 -29.79
N THR A 124 0.86 14.14 -29.42
CA THR A 124 0.14 15.04 -28.52
C THR A 124 0.50 14.87 -27.05
N GLU A 125 1.25 13.81 -26.71
CA GLU A 125 1.75 13.55 -25.36
C GLU A 125 3.29 13.57 -25.38
N THR A 126 3.89 14.32 -24.45
CA THR A 126 5.34 14.36 -24.29
C THR A 126 5.74 13.35 -23.22
N LEU A 127 6.50 12.33 -23.64
CA LEU A 127 7.03 11.29 -22.77
C LEU A 127 8.53 11.40 -22.62
N ALA A 128 9.04 11.03 -21.46
CA ALA A 128 10.45 10.90 -21.14
C ALA A 128 10.78 9.48 -20.66
N VAL A 129 12.05 9.11 -20.73
CA VAL A 129 12.54 7.86 -20.12
C VAL A 129 12.33 7.93 -18.62
N GLY A 130 11.70 6.90 -18.04
CA GLY A 130 11.32 6.86 -16.64
C GLY A 130 9.86 7.23 -16.37
N ASP A 131 9.14 7.82 -17.33
CA ASP A 131 7.70 8.03 -17.18
C ASP A 131 6.97 6.69 -17.02
N VAL A 132 5.95 6.65 -16.20
CA VAL A 132 5.06 5.50 -16.04
C VAL A 132 3.81 5.73 -16.87
N VAL A 133 3.39 4.73 -17.61
CA VAL A 133 2.18 4.78 -18.43
C VAL A 133 1.31 3.55 -18.17
N ASP A 134 0.00 3.76 -18.13
CA ASP A 134 -0.95 2.68 -18.28
C ASP A 134 -1.13 2.39 -19.76
N LEU A 135 -0.68 1.24 -20.19
CA LEU A 135 -0.71 0.83 -21.58
C LEU A 135 -1.72 -0.30 -21.78
N ASN A 136 -2.72 -0.08 -22.62
CA ASN A 136 -3.68 -1.09 -23.03
C ASN A 136 -3.47 -1.45 -24.51
N VAL A 137 -3.26 -2.73 -24.80
CA VAL A 137 -3.04 -3.25 -26.15
C VAL A 137 -4.18 -4.18 -26.57
N THR A 138 -4.68 -4.02 -27.80
CA THR A 138 -5.93 -4.65 -28.24
C THR A 138 -5.80 -6.08 -28.77
N SER A 139 -4.60 -6.62 -28.92
CA SER A 139 -4.38 -7.99 -29.39
C SER A 139 -3.12 -8.63 -28.81
N GLY A 140 -3.23 -9.83 -28.26
CA GLY A 140 -2.13 -10.65 -27.70
C GLY A 140 -1.71 -10.21 -26.30
N SER A 141 -1.84 -11.05 -25.32
CA SER A 141 -1.50 -10.96 -23.88
C SER A 141 -1.53 -9.58 -23.20
N SER A 142 -2.58 -9.40 -22.44
CA SER A 142 -2.81 -8.57 -21.23
C SER A 142 -2.50 -7.06 -21.29
N THR A 143 -3.51 -6.32 -20.87
CA THR A 143 -3.37 -4.98 -20.27
C THR A 143 -2.14 -4.93 -19.36
N THR A 144 -1.24 -4.02 -19.63
CA THR A 144 -0.08 -3.77 -18.79
C THR A 144 -0.29 -2.44 -18.08
N GLU A 145 -0.69 -2.51 -16.82
CA GLU A 145 -0.81 -1.34 -15.95
C GLU A 145 0.58 -0.93 -15.43
N ASN A 146 0.82 0.37 -15.28
CA ASN A 146 2.02 0.94 -14.67
C ASN A 146 3.35 0.47 -15.30
N VAL A 147 3.47 0.53 -16.62
CA VAL A 147 4.74 0.22 -17.29
C VAL A 147 5.63 1.46 -17.43
N THR A 148 6.93 1.27 -17.17
CA THR A 148 7.90 2.36 -17.27
C THR A 148 8.41 2.52 -18.69
N VAL A 149 8.47 3.76 -19.19
CA VAL A 149 9.09 4.10 -20.48
C VAL A 149 10.60 3.87 -20.38
N THR A 150 11.08 2.92 -21.15
CA THR A 150 12.51 2.54 -21.17
C THR A 150 13.33 3.31 -22.19
N SER A 151 12.69 3.83 -23.23
CA SER A 151 13.33 4.60 -24.30
C SER A 151 12.29 5.47 -25.01
N VAL A 152 12.67 6.69 -25.35
CA VAL A 152 11.91 7.58 -26.24
C VAL A 152 12.74 7.78 -27.50
N THR A 153 12.25 7.30 -28.64
CA THR A 153 12.97 7.29 -29.93
C THR A 153 12.68 8.55 -30.74
N SER A 154 11.49 9.13 -30.56
CA SER A 154 11.06 10.39 -31.17
C SER A 154 9.91 11.01 -30.36
N SER A 155 9.45 12.19 -30.75
CA SER A 155 8.23 12.82 -30.15
C SER A 155 6.96 12.02 -30.37
N THR A 156 6.99 10.96 -31.18
CA THR A 156 5.84 10.11 -31.52
C THR A 156 6.09 8.64 -31.23
N GLU A 157 7.23 8.26 -30.65
CA GLU A 157 7.55 6.84 -30.41
C GLU A 157 8.29 6.64 -29.08
N PHE A 158 7.78 5.74 -28.27
CA PHE A 158 8.41 5.29 -27.03
C PHE A 158 8.39 3.76 -26.89
N LYS A 159 9.22 3.24 -25.99
CA LYS A 159 9.34 1.81 -25.69
C LYS A 159 9.14 1.53 -24.23
N VAL A 160 8.50 0.39 -23.95
CA VAL A 160 8.35 -0.16 -22.59
C VAL A 160 8.75 -1.64 -22.58
N ALA A 161 9.10 -2.16 -21.40
CA ALA A 161 9.39 -3.57 -21.23
C ALA A 161 8.09 -4.36 -21.06
N SER A 162 8.05 -5.57 -21.60
CA SER A 162 6.95 -6.55 -21.39
C SER A 162 7.45 -7.76 -20.62
N SER A 163 6.64 -8.27 -19.72
CA SER A 163 6.90 -9.53 -19.01
C SER A 163 6.77 -10.77 -19.92
N THR A 164 6.11 -10.61 -21.07
CA THR A 164 5.88 -11.71 -22.04
C THR A 164 6.71 -11.49 -23.29
N SER A 165 7.30 -12.57 -23.81
CA SER A 165 8.09 -12.56 -25.05
C SER A 165 7.24 -13.07 -26.21
N VAL A 166 6.68 -12.15 -27.00
CA VAL A 166 5.85 -12.45 -28.17
C VAL A 166 6.19 -11.51 -29.33
N THR A 167 5.78 -11.89 -30.54
CA THR A 167 5.82 -10.99 -31.71
C THR A 167 4.39 -10.71 -32.14
N THR A 168 3.94 -9.47 -31.94
CA THR A 168 2.56 -9.06 -32.23
C THR A 168 2.51 -7.55 -32.52
N SER A 169 1.41 -7.09 -33.10
CA SER A 169 1.15 -5.66 -33.31
C SER A 169 -0.34 -5.37 -33.33
N GLY A 170 -0.72 -4.14 -33.11
CA GLY A 170 -2.13 -3.74 -33.07
C GLY A 170 -2.31 -2.30 -32.64
N ASN A 171 -3.52 -1.98 -32.21
CA ASN A 171 -3.82 -0.68 -31.63
C ASN A 171 -3.45 -0.65 -30.14
N ALA A 172 -3.03 0.50 -29.67
CA ALA A 172 -2.73 0.76 -28.28
C ALA A 172 -3.46 2.02 -27.81
N THR A 173 -3.85 2.02 -26.55
CA THR A 173 -4.20 3.24 -25.82
C THR A 173 -3.26 3.34 -24.62
N PHE A 174 -2.83 4.54 -24.28
CA PHE A 174 -2.00 4.76 -23.10
C PHE A 174 -2.38 6.07 -22.42
N THR A 175 -2.23 6.09 -21.10
CA THR A 175 -2.37 7.27 -20.27
C THR A 175 -1.07 7.46 -19.52
N LYS A 176 -0.46 8.64 -19.64
CA LYS A 176 0.70 8.98 -18.83
C LYS A 176 0.25 9.11 -17.38
N GLN A 177 0.78 8.25 -16.53
CA GLN A 177 0.62 8.40 -15.10
C GLN A 177 1.47 9.60 -14.66
N ASN A 178 0.88 10.56 -13.97
CA ASN A 178 1.71 11.50 -13.21
C ASN A 178 2.57 10.67 -12.27
N SER A 179 3.89 10.69 -12.48
CA SER A 179 4.88 9.78 -11.90
C SER A 179 4.95 9.77 -10.37
N LEU A 180 4.08 10.50 -9.71
CA LEU A 180 3.99 10.61 -8.26
C LEU A 180 2.65 10.01 -7.79
N ASN A 181 2.68 8.73 -7.43
CA ASN A 181 1.58 8.11 -6.72
C ASN A 181 1.46 8.73 -5.34
N ILE A 182 0.49 9.64 -5.17
CA ILE A 182 0.16 10.19 -3.88
C ILE A 182 -0.82 9.26 -3.22
N THR A 183 -0.37 8.64 -2.14
CA THR A 183 -1.27 8.19 -1.09
C THR A 183 -1.25 9.25 0.00
N ALA A 184 -2.37 9.87 0.28
CA ALA A 184 -2.56 10.42 1.62
C ALA A 184 -2.37 9.23 2.56
N GLY A 185 -1.33 9.26 3.41
CA GLY A 185 -1.10 8.22 4.40
C GLY A 185 -2.37 8.06 5.23
N ASP A 186 -2.59 6.88 5.77
CA ASP A 186 -3.77 6.43 6.51
C ASP A 186 -4.62 7.56 7.11
N VAL A 187 -5.30 8.26 6.24
CA VAL A 187 -6.30 9.24 6.60
C VAL A 187 -7.58 8.44 6.57
N ASP A 188 -8.21 8.26 7.71
CA ASP A 188 -9.63 8.01 7.75
C ASP A 188 -10.29 8.84 6.67
N GLY A 189 -11.13 8.19 5.89
CA GLY A 189 -11.70 8.68 4.65
C GLY A 189 -11.89 10.20 4.62
N ILE A 190 -11.63 10.80 3.50
CA ILE A 190 -11.74 12.24 3.28
C ILE A 190 -13.02 12.71 3.97
N GLN A 191 -12.88 13.48 5.05
CA GLN A 191 -14.03 13.96 5.80
C GLN A 191 -14.76 14.95 4.89
N THR A 192 -15.96 14.63 4.52
CA THR A 192 -16.77 15.42 3.58
C THR A 192 -17.69 16.41 4.28
N THR A 193 -17.81 16.36 5.61
CA THR A 193 -18.71 17.23 6.36
C THR A 193 -17.99 18.02 7.45
N THR A 194 -18.39 19.27 7.65
CA THR A 194 -17.86 20.14 8.69
C THR A 194 -18.20 19.68 10.12
N ASP A 195 -19.19 18.80 10.28
CA ASP A 195 -19.58 18.26 11.59
C ASP A 195 -18.69 17.12 12.08
N SER A 196 -17.78 16.62 11.24
CA SER A 196 -16.84 15.56 11.58
C SER A 196 -15.85 16.04 12.64
N ILE A 197 -15.69 15.23 13.71
CA ILE A 197 -14.65 15.44 14.72
C ILE A 197 -13.36 14.86 14.19
N LEU A 198 -12.31 15.69 14.09
CA LEU A 198 -11.00 15.27 13.64
C LEU A 198 -10.18 14.72 14.81
N SER A 199 -9.62 13.54 14.62
CA SER A 199 -8.65 12.93 15.54
C SER A 199 -7.41 12.50 14.75
N SER A 200 -6.24 12.63 15.36
CA SER A 200 -4.99 12.13 14.78
C SER A 200 -4.86 10.66 15.09
N LYS A 201 -4.54 9.85 14.07
CA LYS A 201 -4.19 8.43 14.25
C LYS A 201 -2.68 8.27 14.23
N GLN A 202 -2.16 7.45 15.12
CA GLN A 202 -0.77 7.06 15.16
C GLN A 202 -0.68 5.54 14.99
N SER A 203 0.11 5.07 14.03
CA SER A 203 0.40 3.66 13.84
C SER A 203 1.79 3.30 14.36
N ASN A 204 1.97 2.05 14.75
CA ASN A 204 3.25 1.46 15.11
C ASN A 204 3.55 0.28 14.20
N ASP A 205 4.77 0.25 13.67
CA ASP A 205 5.27 -0.79 12.80
C ASP A 205 6.27 -1.66 13.56
N LEU A 206 6.12 -2.96 13.45
CA LEU A 206 6.98 -3.96 14.10
C LEU A 206 7.35 -5.08 13.14
N ILE A 207 8.54 -5.62 13.31
CA ILE A 207 8.96 -6.88 12.69
C ILE A 207 9.23 -7.88 13.80
N ASP A 208 8.46 -8.95 13.83
CA ASP A 208 8.67 -10.07 14.74
C ASP A 208 9.35 -11.23 14.01
N VAL A 209 10.50 -11.67 14.50
CA VAL A 209 11.17 -12.86 14.01
C VAL A 209 10.48 -14.09 14.59
N LEU A 210 10.05 -15.02 13.73
CA LEU A 210 9.38 -16.26 14.12
C LEU A 210 10.35 -17.41 14.23
N SER A 211 11.29 -17.52 13.30
CA SER A 211 12.21 -18.64 13.22
C SER A 211 13.43 -18.34 12.36
N GLU A 212 14.54 -18.91 12.72
CA GLU A 212 15.73 -19.08 11.90
C GLU A 212 15.52 -20.29 11.00
N GLY A 213 15.28 -20.09 9.70
CA GLY A 213 14.95 -21.12 8.74
C GLY A 213 13.49 -21.09 8.26
N GLU A 214 13.23 -21.87 7.21
CA GLU A 214 11.91 -21.92 6.58
C GLU A 214 10.91 -22.67 7.45
N ILE A 215 9.76 -22.01 7.75
CA ILE A 215 8.63 -22.61 8.46
C ILE A 215 7.56 -23.12 7.48
N ALA A 216 6.78 -24.09 7.93
CA ALA A 216 5.62 -24.55 7.14
C ALA A 216 4.52 -23.50 7.05
N GLY A 217 4.41 -22.57 8.01
CA GLY A 217 3.49 -21.45 7.99
C GLY A 217 2.53 -21.41 9.17
N PHE A 218 1.45 -20.64 9.04
CA PHE A 218 0.42 -20.50 10.05
C PHE A 218 -0.52 -21.71 10.06
N HIS A 219 -0.98 -22.07 11.24
CA HIS A 219 -1.72 -23.33 11.43
C HIS A 219 -3.07 -23.35 10.71
N SER A 220 -3.90 -22.33 10.92
CA SER A 220 -5.27 -22.28 10.40
C SER A 220 -5.36 -22.27 8.86
N PRO A 221 -4.57 -21.48 8.12
CA PRO A 221 -4.61 -21.55 6.66
C PRO A 221 -4.06 -22.89 6.13
N LEU A 222 -3.05 -23.48 6.77
CA LEU A 222 -2.54 -24.80 6.36
C LEU A 222 -3.57 -25.91 6.60
N GLU A 223 -4.30 -25.87 7.72
CA GLU A 223 -5.40 -26.79 8.00
C GLU A 223 -6.53 -26.67 6.96
N ALA A 224 -6.78 -25.44 6.48
CA ALA A 224 -7.75 -25.17 5.40
C ALA A 224 -7.22 -25.45 3.98
N GLY A 225 -5.99 -25.95 3.82
CA GLY A 225 -5.38 -26.23 2.52
C GLY A 225 -5.09 -24.99 1.67
N LEU A 226 -4.90 -23.82 2.27
CA LEU A 226 -4.64 -22.59 1.55
C LEU A 226 -3.16 -22.45 1.17
N THR A 227 -2.92 -21.81 0.03
CA THR A 227 -1.58 -21.58 -0.50
C THR A 227 -0.96 -20.31 0.10
N GLN A 228 0.28 -20.41 0.60
CA GLN A 228 1.06 -19.27 1.07
C GLN A 228 1.21 -18.17 0.00
N GLY A 229 1.32 -16.91 0.43
CA GLY A 229 1.47 -15.76 -0.46
C GLY A 229 0.17 -15.28 -1.11
N THR A 230 -0.98 -15.84 -0.76
CA THR A 230 -2.29 -15.35 -1.20
C THR A 230 -2.96 -14.52 -0.11
N ASP A 231 -3.76 -13.52 -0.51
CA ASP A 231 -4.54 -12.70 0.45
C ASP A 231 -5.42 -13.56 1.35
N LYS A 232 -6.01 -14.61 0.78
CA LYS A 232 -6.86 -15.53 1.52
C LYS A 232 -6.10 -16.28 2.62
N TYR A 233 -4.84 -16.67 2.32
CA TYR A 233 -3.94 -17.25 3.32
C TYR A 233 -3.64 -16.25 4.43
N ASN A 234 -3.26 -15.03 4.08
CA ASN A 234 -2.90 -13.99 5.05
C ASN A 234 -4.07 -13.63 5.96
N ILE A 235 -5.29 -13.53 5.41
CA ILE A 235 -6.51 -13.33 6.19
C ILE A 235 -6.75 -14.52 7.15
N ALA A 236 -6.67 -15.75 6.66
CA ALA A 236 -6.85 -16.95 7.49
C ALA A 236 -5.79 -17.04 8.60
N ALA A 237 -4.56 -16.57 8.34
CA ALA A 237 -3.47 -16.54 9.31
C ALA A 237 -3.75 -15.62 10.52
N LEU A 238 -4.62 -14.61 10.38
CA LEU A 238 -5.05 -13.76 11.50
C LEU A 238 -5.79 -14.53 12.59
N LYS A 239 -6.30 -15.73 12.30
CA LYS A 239 -6.81 -16.67 13.31
C LYS A 239 -5.70 -17.24 14.21
N ASP A 240 -4.46 -17.11 13.81
CA ASP A 240 -3.28 -17.63 14.51
C ASP A 240 -2.42 -16.51 15.09
N VAL A 241 -2.88 -15.27 15.01
CA VAL A 241 -2.24 -14.06 15.58
C VAL A 241 -3.00 -13.62 16.82
N PHE A 242 -2.29 -13.45 17.92
CA PHE A 242 -2.87 -13.03 19.20
C PHE A 242 -2.18 -11.75 19.69
N LEU A 243 -2.96 -10.73 20.00
CA LEU A 243 -2.51 -9.49 20.59
C LEU A 243 -3.04 -9.40 22.04
N ASN A 244 -2.15 -9.28 23.01
CA ASN A 244 -2.47 -9.37 24.44
C ASN A 244 -3.31 -10.62 24.80
N GLY A 245 -3.02 -11.74 24.13
CA GLY A 245 -3.75 -13.00 24.32
C GLY A 245 -5.11 -13.07 23.61
N THR A 246 -5.56 -11.99 22.96
CA THR A 246 -6.80 -11.95 22.17
C THR A 246 -6.51 -12.24 20.70
N GLN A 247 -7.20 -13.19 20.13
CA GLN A 247 -7.10 -13.57 18.72
C GLN A 247 -7.54 -12.42 17.82
N VAL A 248 -6.82 -12.12 16.74
CA VAL A 248 -7.16 -11.01 15.84
C VAL A 248 -8.44 -11.33 15.06
N LEU A 249 -8.49 -12.46 14.39
CA LEU A 249 -9.67 -12.97 13.68
C LEU A 249 -10.23 -14.17 14.45
N LYS A 250 -11.53 -14.16 14.74
CA LYS A 250 -12.20 -15.23 15.49
C LYS A 250 -12.03 -16.59 14.79
N LYS A 251 -11.83 -17.65 15.55
CA LYS A 251 -11.71 -19.01 15.02
C LYS A 251 -12.91 -19.43 14.17
N SER A 252 -14.11 -18.99 14.56
CA SER A 252 -15.39 -19.28 13.88
C SER A 252 -15.61 -18.49 12.60
N ALA A 253 -14.80 -17.48 12.29
CA ALA A 253 -15.00 -16.61 11.13
C ALA A 253 -14.94 -17.40 9.81
N ASP A 254 -15.88 -17.12 8.92
CA ASP A 254 -15.84 -17.62 7.55
C ASP A 254 -15.01 -16.67 6.69
N ILE A 255 -13.81 -17.13 6.31
CA ILE A 255 -12.86 -16.34 5.49
C ILE A 255 -13.37 -15.97 4.09
N ASN A 256 -14.49 -16.56 3.63
CA ASN A 256 -15.11 -16.21 2.35
C ASN A 256 -16.18 -15.12 2.49
N ASN A 257 -16.70 -14.90 3.71
CA ASN A 257 -17.77 -13.95 4.00
C ASN A 257 -17.49 -13.22 5.31
N LEU A 258 -16.40 -12.43 5.35
CA LEU A 258 -16.00 -11.71 6.55
C LEU A 258 -16.86 -10.48 6.79
N THR A 259 -17.18 -10.28 8.06
CA THR A 259 -17.84 -9.08 8.60
C THR A 259 -16.95 -8.43 9.65
N GLU A 260 -17.20 -7.16 9.99
CA GLU A 260 -16.50 -6.49 11.10
C GLU A 260 -16.63 -7.25 12.42
N GLY A 261 -17.78 -7.91 12.63
CA GLY A 261 -18.05 -8.72 13.81
C GLY A 261 -17.17 -9.98 13.96
N ASP A 262 -16.47 -10.39 12.92
CA ASP A 262 -15.56 -11.53 12.93
C ASP A 262 -14.18 -11.17 13.50
N PHE A 263 -13.84 -9.89 13.56
CA PHE A 263 -12.61 -9.39 14.16
C PHE A 263 -12.82 -9.03 15.64
N ASN A 264 -11.79 -9.22 16.46
CA ASN A 264 -11.78 -8.77 17.84
C ASN A 264 -11.16 -7.37 18.00
N PHE A 265 -10.62 -6.82 16.90
CA PHE A 265 -10.08 -5.48 16.77
C PHE A 265 -10.63 -4.86 15.49
N THR A 266 -10.59 -3.54 15.38
CA THR A 266 -10.96 -2.86 14.13
C THR A 266 -10.05 -3.34 13.00
N ARG A 267 -10.62 -3.87 11.93
CA ARG A 267 -9.88 -4.51 10.84
C ARG A 267 -8.84 -3.56 10.21
N GLU A 268 -9.25 -2.31 10.01
CA GLU A 268 -8.42 -1.26 9.39
C GLU A 268 -7.21 -0.86 10.25
N ASP A 269 -7.27 -1.16 11.55
CA ASP A 269 -6.20 -0.82 12.50
C ASP A 269 -5.04 -1.82 12.50
N ILE A 270 -5.15 -2.94 11.77
CA ILE A 270 -4.15 -4.01 11.79
C ILE A 270 -3.75 -4.39 10.36
N SER A 271 -2.47 -4.22 10.03
CA SER A 271 -1.86 -4.78 8.82
C SER A 271 -0.92 -5.91 9.20
N PHE A 272 -0.96 -7.00 8.43
CA PHE A 272 -0.24 -8.24 8.71
C PHE A 272 0.40 -8.78 7.42
N GLU A 273 1.70 -8.93 7.44
CA GLU A 273 2.48 -9.35 6.28
C GLU A 273 3.51 -10.42 6.67
N PRO A 274 3.27 -11.70 6.40
CA PRO A 274 4.18 -12.78 6.75
C PRO A 274 5.24 -13.04 5.67
N ARG A 275 6.41 -13.48 6.12
CA ARG A 275 7.48 -14.11 5.33
C ARG A 275 7.87 -15.41 5.99
N PHE A 276 8.03 -16.46 5.20
CA PHE A 276 8.12 -17.84 5.72
C PHE A 276 9.54 -18.36 5.87
N GLY A 277 10.56 -17.55 5.61
CA GLY A 277 11.97 -17.95 5.72
C GLY A 277 12.48 -18.74 4.52
N THR A 278 11.92 -18.51 3.33
CA THR A 278 12.44 -19.11 2.10
C THR A 278 13.71 -18.39 1.63
N SER A 279 14.58 -19.09 0.89
CA SER A 279 15.80 -18.51 0.32
C SER A 279 15.52 -17.48 -0.81
N SER A 280 14.30 -17.44 -1.34
CA SER A 280 13.87 -16.55 -2.41
C SER A 280 12.79 -15.55 -1.99
N GLN A 281 12.53 -15.41 -0.69
CA GLN A 281 11.50 -14.48 -0.22
C GLN A 281 11.86 -13.02 -0.52
N THR A 282 10.83 -12.21 -0.74
CA THR A 282 10.97 -10.78 -0.96
C THR A 282 10.99 -10.01 0.37
N ALA A 283 11.41 -8.75 0.32
CA ALA A 283 11.26 -7.82 1.44
C ALA A 283 9.77 -7.63 1.80
N LEU A 284 9.49 -7.11 3.00
CA LEU A 284 8.16 -6.65 3.37
C LEU A 284 7.81 -5.42 2.53
N ASP A 285 6.56 -5.31 2.08
CA ASP A 285 6.12 -4.20 1.23
C ASP A 285 5.78 -2.95 2.05
N THR A 286 5.30 -3.13 3.29
CA THR A 286 4.73 -2.06 4.11
C THR A 286 5.61 -1.61 5.27
N ILE A 287 6.62 -2.39 5.69
CA ILE A 287 7.39 -2.19 6.94
C ILE A 287 8.90 -2.31 6.68
N ASN A 288 9.37 -1.85 5.55
CA ASN A 288 10.79 -1.94 5.19
C ASN A 288 11.37 -0.58 4.80
N GLU A 289 11.03 0.44 5.57
CA GLU A 289 11.38 1.82 5.28
C GLU A 289 12.28 2.38 6.38
N ILE A 290 13.36 3.04 5.95
CA ILE A 290 14.15 3.89 6.84
C ILE A 290 13.55 5.28 6.78
N GLU A 291 13.13 5.78 7.92
CA GLU A 291 12.55 7.09 8.08
C GLU A 291 13.51 8.05 8.79
N SER A 292 13.71 9.23 8.20
CA SER A 292 14.47 10.32 8.81
C SER A 292 13.60 11.56 8.88
N GLU A 293 13.13 11.90 10.07
CA GLU A 293 12.26 13.05 10.30
C GLU A 293 13.06 14.32 10.57
N THR A 294 12.65 15.41 9.91
CA THR A 294 13.21 16.76 10.10
C THR A 294 12.09 17.72 10.48
N ALA A 295 12.22 18.37 11.62
CA ALA A 295 11.26 19.36 12.08
C ALA A 295 11.29 20.64 11.21
N VAL A 296 10.12 21.18 10.91
CA VAL A 296 9.92 22.47 10.19
C VAL A 296 9.34 23.53 11.11
N GLY A 297 8.20 23.28 11.76
CA GLY A 297 7.58 24.11 12.78
C GLY A 297 7.16 25.52 12.31
N VAL A 298 6.83 25.72 11.02
CA VAL A 298 6.54 27.03 10.42
C VAL A 298 5.07 27.14 10.04
N GLU A 299 4.41 28.23 10.49
CA GLU A 299 3.03 28.55 10.07
C GLU A 299 2.99 28.82 8.56
N VAL A 300 2.01 28.24 7.87
CA VAL A 300 1.80 28.43 6.43
C VAL A 300 0.63 29.38 6.24
N THR A 301 0.91 30.55 5.66
CA THR A 301 -0.11 31.53 5.30
C THR A 301 -0.29 31.58 3.79
N LYS A 302 -1.40 32.14 3.31
CA LYS A 302 -1.63 32.30 1.87
C LYS A 302 -0.56 33.16 1.21
N ALA A 303 -0.11 34.19 1.92
CA ALA A 303 0.92 35.11 1.43
C ALA A 303 2.33 34.53 1.51
N THR A 304 2.56 33.53 2.36
CA THR A 304 3.91 33.00 2.64
C THR A 304 3.90 31.46 2.60
N PRO A 305 3.98 30.88 1.40
CA PRO A 305 4.23 29.44 1.24
C PRO A 305 5.55 29.04 1.90
N VAL A 306 5.63 27.81 2.40
CA VAL A 306 6.82 27.30 3.08
C VAL A 306 7.47 26.24 2.19
N SER A 307 8.77 26.40 1.93
CA SER A 307 9.55 25.47 1.09
C SER A 307 10.70 24.85 1.88
N ARG A 308 11.02 23.59 1.58
CA ARG A 308 12.19 22.85 2.09
C ARG A 308 12.86 22.08 0.97
N SER A 309 14.19 22.12 0.96
CA SER A 309 15.01 21.36 0.01
C SER A 309 15.38 20.01 0.61
N ILE A 310 15.24 18.97 -0.19
CA ILE A 310 15.61 17.59 0.12
C ILE A 310 16.75 17.22 -0.83
N SER A 311 17.93 16.95 -0.27
CA SER A 311 19.16 16.71 -1.04
C SER A 311 19.41 15.22 -1.32
N ASN A 312 18.94 14.35 -0.42
CA ASN A 312 19.12 12.91 -0.55
C ASN A 312 18.10 12.36 -1.54
N GLN A 313 18.51 11.37 -2.33
CA GLN A 313 17.57 10.59 -3.13
C GLN A 313 16.73 9.73 -2.19
N ILE A 314 15.42 9.82 -2.32
CA ILE A 314 14.43 9.14 -1.47
C ILE A 314 13.36 8.49 -2.33
N ASP A 315 12.68 7.48 -1.78
CA ASP A 315 11.56 6.82 -2.45
C ASP A 315 10.22 7.49 -2.16
N LYS A 316 10.08 7.98 -0.92
CA LYS A 316 8.85 8.64 -0.45
C LYS A 316 9.19 9.83 0.43
N LEU A 317 8.28 10.78 0.48
CA LEU A 317 8.32 11.94 1.38
C LEU A 317 7.01 12.01 2.15
N ARG A 318 7.07 11.99 3.48
CA ARG A 318 5.93 12.32 4.33
C ARG A 318 6.01 13.78 4.72
N ILE A 319 4.92 14.52 4.53
CA ILE A 319 4.77 15.91 4.97
C ILE A 319 3.69 15.94 6.05
N THR A 320 4.07 16.31 7.26
CA THR A 320 3.18 16.38 8.42
C THR A 320 2.72 17.81 8.65
N ILE A 321 1.42 18.03 8.52
CA ILE A 321 0.76 19.31 8.79
C ILE A 321 0.07 19.24 10.14
N VAL A 322 0.18 20.33 10.92
CA VAL A 322 -0.45 20.42 12.24
C VAL A 322 -1.42 21.60 12.31
N PHE A 323 -2.61 21.31 12.78
CA PHE A 323 -3.63 22.30 13.16
C PHE A 323 -3.69 22.37 14.69
N PRO A 324 -3.38 23.51 15.33
CA PRO A 324 -3.56 23.67 16.77
C PRO A 324 -5.03 23.48 17.19
N SER A 325 -5.94 23.95 16.35
CA SER A 325 -7.39 23.74 16.41
C SER A 325 -7.99 24.03 15.04
N LEU A 326 -9.15 23.44 14.74
CA LEU A 326 -9.90 23.68 13.51
C LEU A 326 -11.37 23.82 13.87
N GLN A 327 -11.89 25.05 13.94
CA GLN A 327 -13.27 25.31 14.35
C GLN A 327 -13.68 26.77 14.13
N GLN A 328 -14.96 27.00 14.05
CA GLN A 328 -15.54 28.34 14.08
C GLN A 328 -16.47 28.49 15.27
N PHE A 329 -16.21 29.51 16.08
CA PHE A 329 -17.00 29.82 17.25
C PHE A 329 -18.19 30.70 16.87
N ASN A 330 -19.39 30.29 17.24
CA ASN A 330 -20.60 31.10 17.06
C ASN A 330 -20.88 31.89 18.34
N THR A 331 -20.70 33.21 18.27
CA THR A 331 -20.87 34.09 19.43
C THR A 331 -22.32 34.31 19.84
N SER A 332 -23.29 33.95 18.99
CA SER A 332 -24.72 34.18 19.25
C SER A 332 -25.33 33.08 20.15
N ASP A 333 -24.86 31.85 20.06
CA ASP A 333 -25.39 30.69 20.79
C ASP A 333 -24.33 29.88 21.53
N GLY A 334 -23.05 30.26 21.41
CA GLY A 334 -21.93 29.58 22.04
C GLY A 334 -21.55 28.23 21.40
N SER A 335 -22.16 27.87 20.26
CA SER A 335 -21.85 26.63 19.55
C SER A 335 -20.51 26.71 18.81
N THR A 336 -19.94 25.54 18.54
CA THR A 336 -18.73 25.39 17.71
C THR A 336 -19.08 24.64 16.43
N ASN A 337 -18.83 25.26 15.31
CA ASN A 337 -18.99 24.66 13.99
C ASN A 337 -17.66 24.20 13.44
N GLY A 338 -17.68 23.19 12.58
CA GLY A 338 -16.52 22.81 11.81
C GLY A 338 -16.21 23.80 10.69
N THR A 339 -15.01 23.72 10.17
CA THR A 339 -14.55 24.58 9.07
C THR A 339 -13.68 23.80 8.10
N GLN A 340 -13.35 24.41 6.99
CA GLN A 340 -12.50 23.82 5.96
C GLN A 340 -11.27 24.70 5.72
N VAL A 341 -10.13 24.02 5.52
CA VAL A 341 -8.89 24.64 5.03
C VAL A 341 -8.39 23.83 3.84
N ASN A 342 -8.09 24.51 2.76
CA ASN A 342 -7.47 23.91 1.59
C ASN A 342 -6.00 24.30 1.54
N LEU A 343 -5.16 23.31 1.27
CA LEU A 343 -3.73 23.47 1.03
C LEU A 343 -3.34 22.77 -0.27
N SER A 344 -2.18 23.11 -0.80
CA SER A 344 -1.55 22.39 -1.89
C SER A 344 -0.09 22.09 -1.55
N ILE A 345 0.41 20.97 -2.08
CA ILE A 345 1.80 20.58 -1.97
C ILE A 345 2.36 20.41 -3.38
N LYS A 346 3.53 21.01 -3.61
CA LYS A 346 4.24 20.96 -4.87
C LYS A 346 5.65 20.44 -4.62
N ILE A 347 6.14 19.58 -5.51
CA ILE A 347 7.54 19.16 -5.58
C ILE A 347 8.15 19.82 -6.82
N THR A 348 9.28 20.46 -6.66
CA THR A 348 10.05 21.07 -7.77
C THR A 348 11.40 20.38 -7.84
N GLU A 349 11.73 19.85 -9.00
CA GLU A 349 13.03 19.24 -9.27
C GLU A 349 14.14 20.30 -9.46
N ASN A 350 15.40 19.89 -9.37
CA ASN A 350 16.55 20.76 -9.62
C ASN A 350 16.59 21.36 -11.03
N ASN A 351 16.00 20.68 -12.00
CA ASN A 351 15.87 21.15 -13.38
C ASN A 351 14.73 22.17 -13.57
N GLY A 352 13.96 22.47 -12.52
CA GLY A 352 12.83 23.38 -12.54
C GLY A 352 11.49 22.74 -12.91
N THR A 353 11.44 21.42 -13.14
CA THR A 353 10.18 20.72 -13.39
C THR A 353 9.34 20.70 -12.11
N GLU A 354 8.07 21.06 -12.22
CA GLU A 354 7.14 21.17 -11.12
C GLU A 354 6.08 20.06 -11.17
N HIS A 355 5.89 19.41 -10.03
CA HIS A 355 4.86 18.39 -9.82
C HIS A 355 3.92 18.84 -8.72
N ARG A 356 2.68 19.14 -9.04
CA ARG A 356 1.64 19.45 -8.04
C ARG A 356 1.03 18.16 -7.53
N VAL A 357 1.46 17.76 -6.35
CA VAL A 357 1.18 16.43 -5.80
C VAL A 357 -0.07 16.39 -4.90
N ILE A 358 -0.35 17.46 -4.17
CA ILE A 358 -1.59 17.62 -3.40
C ILE A 358 -2.30 18.86 -3.85
N LYS A 359 -3.55 18.72 -4.24
CA LYS A 359 -4.44 19.80 -4.68
C LYS A 359 -5.89 19.40 -4.45
N GLY A 360 -6.76 20.41 -4.47
CA GLY A 360 -8.20 20.21 -4.38
C GLY A 360 -8.64 19.44 -3.14
N THR A 361 -9.51 18.43 -3.28
CA THR A 361 -10.04 17.64 -2.15
C THR A 361 -8.96 16.91 -1.37
N LYS A 362 -7.90 16.43 -2.02
CA LYS A 362 -6.76 15.82 -1.32
C LYS A 362 -6.04 16.80 -0.40
N GLY A 363 -6.07 18.09 -0.73
CA GLY A 363 -5.56 19.19 0.09
C GLY A 363 -6.58 19.77 1.05
N ALA A 364 -7.84 19.35 1.01
CA ALA A 364 -8.87 19.83 1.90
C ALA A 364 -8.80 19.15 3.26
N VAL A 365 -8.83 19.93 4.32
CA VAL A 365 -9.01 19.46 5.69
C VAL A 365 -10.32 20.04 6.19
N ILE A 366 -11.33 19.17 6.37
CA ILE A 366 -12.70 19.53 6.69
C ILE A 366 -13.09 18.90 8.01
N GLY A 367 -13.70 19.64 8.91
CA GLY A 367 -14.20 19.13 10.17
C GLY A 367 -13.96 20.08 11.33
N LYS A 368 -14.02 19.57 12.55
CA LYS A 368 -13.78 20.34 13.77
C LYS A 368 -12.88 19.59 14.75
N THR A 369 -12.02 20.34 15.39
CA THR A 369 -11.25 19.89 16.56
C THR A 369 -10.87 21.09 17.43
N ASN A 370 -10.92 20.91 18.74
CA ASN A 370 -10.45 21.86 19.74
C ASN A 370 -9.08 21.47 20.32
N THR A 371 -8.51 20.39 19.84
CA THR A 371 -7.19 19.89 20.20
C THR A 371 -6.28 19.86 18.97
N GLN A 372 -5.02 19.66 19.19
CA GLN A 372 -4.04 19.56 18.13
C GLN A 372 -4.36 18.35 17.21
N TYR A 373 -4.43 18.60 15.91
CA TYR A 373 -4.67 17.62 14.88
C TYR A 373 -3.51 17.58 13.91
N PHE A 374 -2.97 16.37 13.67
CA PHE A 374 -1.92 16.12 12.68
C PHE A 374 -2.50 15.44 11.47
N ARG A 375 -2.02 15.84 10.30
CA ARG A 375 -2.34 15.20 9.03
C ARG A 375 -1.09 14.97 8.22
N ASP A 376 -0.89 13.72 7.80
CA ASP A 376 0.22 13.30 6.98
C ASP A 376 -0.16 13.22 5.51
N TYR A 377 0.77 13.63 4.66
CA TYR A 377 0.70 13.47 3.22
C TYR A 377 1.93 12.69 2.76
N ILE A 378 1.73 11.47 2.28
CA ILE A 378 2.81 10.61 1.77
C ILE A 378 2.88 10.73 0.25
N ILE A 379 4.01 11.18 -0.25
CA ILE A 379 4.31 11.35 -1.67
C ILE A 379 5.26 10.24 -2.07
N LYS A 380 4.90 9.43 -3.07
CA LYS A 380 5.66 8.28 -3.57
C LYS A 380 6.23 8.56 -4.95
N GLY A 381 7.18 7.72 -5.41
CA GLY A 381 7.73 7.80 -6.77
C GLY A 381 8.82 8.85 -6.94
N LEU A 382 9.49 9.24 -5.86
CA LEU A 382 10.50 10.31 -5.86
C LEU A 382 11.90 9.84 -6.31
N SER A 383 12.15 8.54 -6.35
CA SER A 383 13.48 7.94 -6.61
C SER A 383 14.09 8.33 -7.97
N ASN A 384 13.25 8.67 -8.96
CA ASN A 384 13.69 8.98 -10.32
C ASN A 384 13.76 10.49 -10.63
N LEU A 385 13.54 11.36 -9.64
CA LEU A 385 13.57 12.81 -9.83
C LEU A 385 15.00 13.36 -9.86
N SER A 386 15.16 14.56 -10.42
CA SER A 386 16.43 15.30 -10.43
C SER A 386 16.63 16.03 -9.10
N TYR A 387 17.51 15.52 -8.27
CA TYR A 387 17.82 16.08 -6.94
C TYR A 387 18.85 17.25 -7.01
N PRO A 388 18.83 18.19 -6.04
CA PRO A 388 17.89 18.30 -4.92
C PRO A 388 16.48 18.65 -5.37
N ILE A 389 15.48 18.07 -4.70
CA ILE A 389 14.07 18.46 -4.90
C ILE A 389 13.65 19.47 -3.84
N THR A 390 12.66 20.29 -4.16
CA THR A 390 12.08 21.26 -3.21
C THR A 390 10.60 20.96 -3.02
N ALA A 391 10.21 20.64 -1.79
CA ALA A 391 8.82 20.53 -1.40
C ALA A 391 8.30 21.89 -0.96
N THR A 392 7.14 22.30 -1.46
CA THR A 392 6.48 23.58 -1.12
C THR A 392 5.06 23.31 -0.67
N VAL A 393 4.73 23.75 0.54
CA VAL A 393 3.38 23.73 1.10
C VAL A 393 2.77 25.12 0.98
N THR A 394 1.60 25.21 0.37
CA THR A 394 0.90 26.49 0.12
C THR A 394 -0.50 26.42 0.75
N ARG A 395 -0.91 27.46 1.44
CA ARG A 395 -2.29 27.63 1.90
C ARG A 395 -3.13 28.21 0.75
N VAL A 396 -4.17 27.49 0.36
CA VAL A 396 -5.11 27.93 -0.71
C VAL A 396 -6.23 28.78 -0.12
N THR A 397 -6.82 28.35 1.00
CA THR A 397 -7.84 29.11 1.73
C THR A 397 -7.28 30.46 2.21
N ASN A 398 -8.05 31.54 2.08
CA ASN A 398 -7.67 32.86 2.58
C ASN A 398 -7.35 32.84 4.08
N ASP A 399 -6.37 33.63 4.50
CA ASP A 399 -6.11 33.85 5.91
C ASP A 399 -7.28 34.63 6.53
N SER A 400 -7.69 34.22 7.73
CA SER A 400 -8.76 34.86 8.45
C SER A 400 -8.23 35.86 9.47
N THR A 401 -8.84 37.04 9.54
CA THR A 401 -8.66 38.02 10.62
C THR A 401 -9.72 37.87 11.71
N ASP A 402 -10.73 37.00 11.50
CA ASP A 402 -11.76 36.69 12.49
C ASP A 402 -11.19 35.82 13.60
N THR A 403 -11.20 36.34 14.82
CA THR A 403 -10.72 35.63 16.01
C THR A 403 -11.58 34.43 16.40
N ASN A 404 -12.83 34.36 15.91
CA ASN A 404 -13.72 33.23 16.13
C ASN A 404 -13.44 32.08 15.19
N LEU A 405 -12.73 32.31 14.07
CA LEU A 405 -12.34 31.28 13.11
C LEU A 405 -10.91 30.81 13.40
N GLN A 406 -10.80 29.64 13.99
CA GLN A 406 -9.53 28.97 14.28
C GLN A 406 -9.24 27.97 13.14
N ASN A 407 -8.44 28.38 12.16
CA ASN A 407 -8.11 27.57 10.99
C ASN A 407 -6.65 27.72 10.53
N LYS A 408 -5.77 28.13 11.44
CA LYS A 408 -4.33 28.20 11.19
C LYS A 408 -3.72 26.82 11.16
N PHE A 409 -2.70 26.64 10.33
CA PHE A 409 -1.90 25.42 10.33
C PHE A 409 -0.42 25.72 10.11
N SER A 410 0.42 24.79 10.53
CA SER A 410 1.85 24.83 10.32
C SER A 410 2.32 23.56 9.61
N TRP A 411 3.36 23.68 8.82
CA TRP A 411 4.14 22.53 8.41
C TRP A 411 4.99 22.08 9.60
N SER A 412 4.60 20.98 10.23
CA SER A 412 5.23 20.48 11.45
C SER A 412 6.61 19.88 11.17
N SER A 413 6.67 18.93 10.27
CA SER A 413 7.88 18.19 9.89
C SER A 413 7.77 17.61 8.50
N PHE A 414 8.90 17.16 7.95
CA PHE A 414 8.91 16.23 6.83
C PHE A 414 9.79 15.03 7.17
N THR A 415 9.44 13.88 6.60
CA THR A 415 10.17 12.62 6.78
C THR A 415 10.64 12.11 5.44
N GLU A 416 11.95 12.00 5.29
CA GLU A 416 12.60 11.33 4.18
C GLU A 416 12.46 9.82 4.38
N ILE A 417 11.93 9.11 3.40
CA ILE A 417 11.65 7.67 3.49
C ILE A 417 12.38 6.98 2.34
N THR A 418 13.26 6.06 2.70
CA THR A 418 14.00 5.22 1.76
C THR A 418 13.62 3.76 1.99
N ALA A 419 13.18 3.09 0.93
CA ALA A 419 12.85 1.67 0.99
C ALA A 419 14.14 0.84 1.01
N GLU A 420 14.47 0.28 2.15
CA GLU A 420 15.54 -0.71 2.25
C GLU A 420 14.96 -2.10 1.95
N GLN A 421 15.22 -2.62 0.77
CA GLN A 421 14.71 -3.93 0.35
C GLN A 421 15.50 -5.08 0.98
N ARG A 422 15.38 -5.24 2.31
CA ARG A 422 15.97 -6.38 3.02
C ARG A 422 15.00 -7.53 3.08
N ALA A 423 15.25 -8.56 2.29
CA ALA A 423 14.38 -9.73 2.24
C ALA A 423 14.51 -10.66 3.45
N TYR A 424 15.56 -10.51 4.28
CA TYR A 424 15.86 -11.41 5.41
C TYR A 424 15.69 -12.90 5.04
N VAL A 425 16.31 -13.30 3.95
CA VAL A 425 16.23 -14.68 3.44
C VAL A 425 16.61 -15.69 4.53
N ASP A 426 16.00 -16.86 4.50
CA ASP A 426 16.12 -17.92 5.49
C ASP A 426 15.72 -17.54 6.93
N ILE A 427 14.99 -16.42 7.11
CA ILE A 427 14.41 -16.00 8.39
C ILE A 427 12.91 -15.83 8.24
N ALA A 428 12.13 -16.64 8.94
CA ALA A 428 10.69 -16.44 8.98
C ALA A 428 10.36 -15.27 9.92
N HIS A 429 9.58 -14.31 9.42
CA HIS A 429 9.22 -13.13 10.17
C HIS A 429 7.85 -12.59 9.76
N VAL A 430 7.31 -11.71 10.57
CA VAL A 430 6.02 -11.02 10.34
C VAL A 430 6.23 -9.54 10.45
N GLY A 431 5.78 -8.81 9.45
CA GLY A 431 5.49 -7.38 9.54
C GLY A 431 4.10 -7.18 10.15
N LEU A 432 4.00 -6.37 11.17
CA LEU A 432 2.76 -6.04 11.85
C LEU A 432 2.68 -4.54 12.07
N ARG A 433 1.61 -3.92 11.53
CA ARG A 433 1.23 -2.53 11.82
C ARG A 433 -0.04 -2.54 12.65
N PHE A 434 -0.12 -1.69 13.65
CA PHE A 434 -1.35 -1.49 14.44
C PHE A 434 -1.53 -0.05 14.85
N ASN A 435 -2.79 0.37 14.98
CA ASN A 435 -3.14 1.72 15.40
C ASN A 435 -2.94 1.88 16.91
N ALA A 436 -2.28 2.97 17.31
CA ALA A 436 -2.02 3.29 18.72
C ALA A 436 -3.30 3.60 19.53
N GLU A 437 -4.40 3.96 18.88
CA GLU A 437 -5.70 4.15 19.56
C GLU A 437 -6.26 2.85 20.13
N SER A 438 -6.06 1.73 19.41
CA SER A 438 -6.50 0.41 19.85
C SER A 438 -5.66 -0.17 20.98
N PHE A 439 -4.44 0.36 21.18
CA PHE A 439 -3.49 -0.17 22.16
C PHE A 439 -2.76 0.96 22.91
N ARG A 440 -2.93 1.02 24.23
CA ARG A 440 -2.25 2.00 25.10
C ARG A 440 -0.72 1.79 25.19
N SER A 441 -0.24 0.64 24.81
CA SER A 441 1.17 0.27 24.73
C SER A 441 1.32 -0.82 23.67
N ILE A 442 2.55 -1.07 23.23
CA ILE A 442 2.85 -2.16 22.29
C ILE A 442 2.29 -3.48 22.86
N PRO A 443 1.33 -4.14 22.18
CA PRO A 443 0.72 -5.37 22.68
C PRO A 443 1.73 -6.52 22.72
N THR A 444 1.55 -7.46 23.64
CA THR A 444 2.24 -8.76 23.57
C THR A 444 1.69 -9.52 22.38
N ARG A 445 2.58 -10.13 21.58
CA ARG A 445 2.23 -10.84 20.36
C ARG A 445 2.56 -12.31 20.50
N THR A 446 1.63 -13.15 20.05
CA THR A 446 1.82 -14.60 20.04
C THR A 446 1.29 -15.16 18.71
N TYR A 447 2.01 -16.11 18.16
CA TYR A 447 1.71 -16.69 16.84
C TYR A 447 1.58 -18.20 16.96
N ARG A 448 0.56 -18.79 16.31
CA ARG A 448 0.40 -20.24 16.21
C ARG A 448 0.87 -20.70 14.83
N ILE A 449 2.04 -21.31 14.78
CA ILE A 449 2.68 -21.72 13.54
C ILE A 449 2.94 -23.21 13.52
N ARG A 450 3.07 -23.80 12.31
CA ARG A 450 3.79 -25.05 12.07
C ARG A 450 5.24 -24.65 11.78
N GLY A 451 6.15 -25.13 12.62
CA GLY A 451 7.53 -24.66 12.69
C GLY A 451 8.41 -25.03 11.50
N ILE A 452 9.70 -25.15 11.78
CA ILE A 452 10.74 -25.36 10.76
C ILE A 452 10.48 -26.65 9.97
N LYS A 453 10.65 -26.56 8.65
CA LYS A 453 10.69 -27.72 7.76
C LYS A 453 12.06 -28.40 7.86
N VAL A 454 12.07 -29.70 7.95
CA VAL A 454 13.27 -30.53 8.05
C VAL A 454 13.31 -31.58 6.93
N LYS A 455 14.47 -32.15 6.68
CA LYS A 455 14.62 -33.29 5.79
C LYS A 455 14.01 -34.53 6.42
N ILE A 456 13.14 -35.23 5.68
CA ILE A 456 12.54 -36.50 6.11
C ILE A 456 12.89 -37.63 5.15
N PRO A 457 12.72 -38.90 5.51
CA PRO A 457 12.97 -40.05 4.62
C PRO A 457 12.19 -39.97 3.32
N HIS A 458 12.79 -40.41 2.22
CA HIS A 458 12.14 -40.38 0.89
C HIS A 458 10.80 -41.12 0.85
N ASN A 459 10.66 -42.17 1.70
CA ASN A 459 9.48 -43.02 1.79
C ASN A 459 8.50 -42.58 2.90
N ALA A 460 8.75 -41.47 3.56
CA ALA A 460 7.88 -40.92 4.60
C ALA A 460 6.80 -39.98 4.01
N THR A 461 5.63 -39.97 4.65
CA THR A 461 4.53 -39.01 4.40
C THR A 461 4.10 -38.42 5.72
N VAL A 462 3.97 -37.09 5.77
CA VAL A 462 3.51 -36.37 6.96
C VAL A 462 2.00 -36.54 7.12
N ARG A 463 1.55 -36.95 8.30
CA ARG A 463 0.14 -37.00 8.68
C ARG A 463 -0.38 -35.61 9.09
N SER A 464 -1.68 -35.51 9.25
CA SER A 464 -2.33 -34.25 9.70
C SER A 464 -1.87 -33.78 11.07
N ASP A 465 -1.49 -34.70 11.96
CA ASP A 465 -0.95 -34.43 13.29
C ASP A 465 0.54 -34.06 13.30
N GLY A 466 1.20 -34.09 12.14
CA GLY A 466 2.63 -33.80 11.97
C GLY A 466 3.54 -35.01 12.15
N SER A 467 3.02 -36.19 12.56
CA SER A 467 3.77 -37.44 12.63
C SER A 467 4.02 -38.04 11.25
N LEU A 468 4.89 -39.02 11.16
CA LEU A 468 5.24 -39.67 9.90
C LEU A 468 4.54 -41.01 9.71
N SER A 469 4.22 -41.34 8.45
CA SER A 469 3.90 -42.68 7.99
C SER A 469 4.92 -43.10 6.94
N PHE A 470 5.25 -44.37 6.89
CA PHE A 470 6.27 -44.90 6.01
C PHE A 470 5.70 -45.95 5.05
N SER A 471 6.22 -45.97 3.82
CA SER A 471 5.83 -46.94 2.80
C SER A 471 7.07 -47.53 2.13
N GLY A 472 7.12 -48.86 2.03
CA GLY A 472 8.28 -49.55 1.49
C GLY A 472 9.52 -49.51 2.39
N SER A 473 10.69 -49.86 1.85
CA SER A 473 11.95 -49.93 2.60
C SER A 473 12.74 -48.63 2.49
N PHE A 474 13.31 -48.18 3.58
CA PHE A 474 14.21 -47.04 3.59
C PHE A 474 15.58 -47.42 2.98
N ASN A 475 16.08 -46.64 2.06
CA ASN A 475 17.33 -46.85 1.36
C ASN A 475 18.46 -45.89 1.79
N GLY A 476 18.27 -45.13 2.87
CA GLY A 476 19.24 -44.16 3.36
C GLY A 476 19.15 -42.77 2.73
N THR A 477 18.20 -42.54 1.79
CA THR A 477 18.01 -41.23 1.17
C THR A 477 16.90 -40.42 1.85
N LEU A 478 17.11 -39.11 1.94
CA LEU A 478 16.12 -38.15 2.43
C LEU A 478 15.50 -37.43 1.24
N LYS A 479 14.30 -36.85 1.44
CA LYS A 479 13.68 -36.00 0.46
C LYS A 479 14.53 -34.75 0.19
N THR A 480 14.50 -34.28 -1.06
CA THR A 480 15.17 -33.02 -1.46
C THR A 480 14.47 -31.83 -0.82
N ASP A 481 13.14 -31.83 -0.87
CA ASP A 481 12.32 -30.78 -0.29
C ASP A 481 12.09 -31.04 1.20
N LYS A 482 12.31 -30.03 2.01
CA LYS A 482 12.05 -30.09 3.44
C LYS A 482 10.55 -30.06 3.71
N GLU A 483 10.09 -30.82 4.69
CA GLU A 483 8.69 -30.86 5.14
C GLU A 483 8.58 -30.60 6.63
N PHE A 484 7.44 -30.11 7.08
CA PHE A 484 7.16 -29.98 8.50
C PHE A 484 6.89 -31.37 9.10
N THR A 485 7.54 -31.69 10.20
CA THR A 485 7.18 -32.82 11.04
C THR A 485 7.47 -32.51 12.49
N ASN A 486 6.68 -33.09 13.40
CA ASN A 486 6.93 -33.08 14.83
C ASN A 486 7.63 -34.39 15.30
N ASP A 487 8.15 -35.21 14.38
CA ASP A 487 8.91 -36.39 14.72
C ASP A 487 10.24 -36.00 15.36
N PRO A 488 10.50 -36.38 16.64
CA PRO A 488 11.66 -35.90 17.36
C PRO A 488 12.99 -36.44 16.82
N ALA A 489 13.01 -37.57 16.09
CA ALA A 489 14.23 -38.07 15.47
C ALA A 489 14.69 -37.14 14.32
N TRP A 490 13.80 -36.72 13.43
CA TRP A 490 14.19 -35.84 12.32
C TRP A 490 14.38 -34.39 12.76
N VAL A 491 13.73 -33.95 13.84
CA VAL A 491 14.03 -32.68 14.49
C VAL A 491 15.45 -32.70 15.05
N LEU A 492 15.83 -33.76 15.76
CA LEU A 492 17.21 -33.93 16.27
C LEU A 492 18.24 -34.06 15.13
N TYR A 493 17.90 -34.79 14.06
CA TYR A 493 18.77 -34.91 12.89
C TYR A 493 19.08 -33.54 12.28
N ASP A 494 18.06 -32.68 12.14
CA ASP A 494 18.23 -31.31 11.60
C ASP A 494 19.12 -30.48 12.55
N VAL A 495 18.88 -30.49 13.85
CA VAL A 495 19.72 -29.80 14.85
C VAL A 495 21.19 -30.28 14.79
N LEU A 496 21.44 -31.56 14.55
CA LEU A 496 22.81 -32.06 14.43
C LEU A 496 23.50 -31.63 13.13
N THR A 497 22.78 -31.62 12.01
CA THR A 497 23.36 -31.41 10.67
C THR A 497 23.31 -30.00 10.17
N ASN A 498 22.41 -29.17 10.68
CA ASN A 498 22.23 -27.81 10.20
C ASN A 498 23.47 -26.95 10.47
N THR A 499 23.95 -26.26 9.43
CA THR A 499 25.17 -25.45 9.49
C THR A 499 24.93 -24.04 10.00
N ARG A 500 23.66 -23.57 10.07
CA ARG A 500 23.32 -22.22 10.47
C ARG A 500 22.98 -22.10 11.96
N TYR A 501 22.10 -22.97 12.45
CA TYR A 501 21.66 -22.97 13.85
C TYR A 501 21.93 -24.28 14.60
N GLY A 502 22.50 -25.25 13.94
CA GLY A 502 22.77 -26.59 14.49
C GLY A 502 24.25 -26.84 14.76
N ALA A 503 24.57 -28.11 15.03
CA ALA A 503 25.93 -28.56 15.38
C ALA A 503 26.87 -28.70 14.17
N SER A 504 26.39 -28.54 12.94
CA SER A 504 27.17 -28.67 11.69
C SER A 504 27.86 -30.03 11.52
N ILE A 505 27.32 -31.10 12.10
CA ILE A 505 27.85 -32.46 11.95
C ILE A 505 27.60 -32.94 10.51
N PRO A 506 28.61 -33.42 9.79
CA PRO A 506 28.40 -33.94 8.44
C PRO A 506 27.39 -35.08 8.41
N GLU A 507 26.47 -35.10 7.48
CA GLU A 507 25.46 -36.15 7.32
C GLU A 507 26.05 -37.55 7.18
N THR A 508 27.29 -37.66 6.68
CA THR A 508 28.02 -38.91 6.56
C THR A 508 28.49 -39.49 7.89
N ALA A 509 28.54 -38.68 8.93
CA ALA A 509 28.91 -39.09 10.29
C ALA A 509 27.72 -39.61 11.12
N ILE A 510 26.50 -39.52 10.57
CA ILE A 510 25.26 -39.90 11.25
C ILE A 510 24.67 -41.15 10.62
N ASP A 511 24.31 -42.14 11.46
CA ASP A 511 23.60 -43.35 11.03
C ASP A 511 22.12 -43.05 10.79
N LYS A 512 21.77 -42.77 9.53
CA LYS A 512 20.38 -42.46 9.12
C LYS A 512 19.41 -43.63 9.35
N PHE A 513 19.90 -44.89 9.38
CA PHE A 513 19.03 -46.04 9.61
C PHE A 513 18.62 -46.14 11.08
N ALA A 514 19.51 -45.77 12.00
CA ALA A 514 19.18 -45.68 13.42
C ALA A 514 18.11 -44.59 13.67
N PHE A 515 18.26 -43.41 13.05
CA PHE A 515 17.26 -42.35 13.10
C PHE A 515 15.92 -42.79 12.49
N TYR A 516 15.96 -43.51 11.36
CA TYR A 516 14.76 -44.04 10.73
C TYR A 516 14.01 -45.00 11.65
N SER A 517 14.73 -45.96 12.28
CA SER A 517 14.13 -46.93 13.22
C SER A 517 13.54 -46.23 14.45
N ALA A 518 14.20 -45.20 14.97
CA ALA A 518 13.66 -44.39 16.06
C ALA A 518 12.38 -43.64 15.61
N SER A 519 12.38 -43.09 14.40
CA SER A 519 11.25 -42.40 13.83
C SER A 519 10.03 -43.33 13.60
N GLU A 520 10.24 -44.55 13.11
CA GLU A 520 9.15 -45.54 12.99
C GLU A 520 8.50 -45.83 14.35
N TYR A 521 9.33 -45.95 15.40
CA TYR A 521 8.87 -46.18 16.77
C TYR A 521 8.11 -44.95 17.32
N ASN A 522 8.64 -43.76 17.13
CA ASN A 522 8.04 -42.51 17.58
C ASN A 522 6.66 -42.26 16.91
N SER A 523 6.58 -42.49 15.60
CA SER A 523 5.40 -42.24 14.78
C SER A 523 4.34 -43.33 14.83
N THR A 524 4.60 -44.44 15.61
CA THR A 524 3.60 -45.49 15.87
C THR A 524 2.37 -44.86 16.53
N GLN A 525 1.21 -45.09 15.94
CA GLN A 525 -0.06 -44.56 16.47
C GLN A 525 -0.48 -45.36 17.69
N ILE A 526 -0.72 -44.71 18.79
CA ILE A 526 -1.22 -45.25 20.06
C ILE A 526 -2.54 -44.59 20.44
N ASP A 527 -3.34 -45.22 21.26
CA ASP A 527 -4.57 -44.65 21.81
C ASP A 527 -4.24 -43.37 22.59
N ASP A 528 -4.95 -42.27 22.30
CA ASP A 528 -4.72 -40.96 22.93
C ASP A 528 -5.32 -40.84 24.35
N GLY A 529 -5.93 -41.92 24.84
CA GLY A 529 -6.54 -41.98 26.17
C GLY A 529 -7.89 -41.23 26.30
N SER A 530 -8.42 -40.68 25.22
CA SER A 530 -9.69 -39.95 25.24
C SER A 530 -10.93 -40.83 25.35
N GLY A 531 -10.76 -42.15 25.09
CA GLY A 531 -11.85 -43.11 25.02
C GLY A 531 -12.76 -42.96 23.78
N THR A 532 -12.39 -42.12 22.83
CA THR A 532 -13.13 -41.89 21.58
C THR A 532 -12.64 -42.74 20.42
N GLY A 533 -11.58 -43.57 20.63
CA GLY A 533 -10.93 -44.37 19.60
C GLY A 533 -9.99 -43.56 18.69
N THR A 534 -9.67 -42.34 19.07
CA THR A 534 -8.64 -41.52 18.39
C THR A 534 -7.25 -41.93 18.79
N THR A 535 -6.30 -41.70 17.87
CA THR A 535 -4.89 -42.09 18.08
C THR A 535 -3.99 -40.88 17.91
N GLU A 536 -2.83 -40.94 18.57
CA GLU A 536 -1.74 -39.96 18.44
C GLU A 536 -0.39 -40.67 18.22
N ALA A 537 0.63 -39.92 17.76
CA ALA A 537 1.97 -40.43 17.67
C ALA A 537 2.52 -40.70 19.09
N ARG A 538 3.25 -41.83 19.25
CA ARG A 538 3.83 -42.23 20.54
C ARG A 538 4.71 -41.16 21.16
N PHE A 539 5.52 -40.48 20.33
CA PHE A 539 6.34 -39.35 20.73
C PHE A 539 6.29 -38.26 19.68
N SER A 540 6.10 -37.04 20.11
CA SER A 540 6.14 -35.84 19.28
C SER A 540 6.97 -34.75 19.94
N CYS A 541 7.60 -33.89 19.13
CA CYS A 541 8.42 -32.79 19.58
C CYS A 541 7.89 -31.47 19.01
N ASN A 542 7.36 -30.64 19.89
CA ASN A 542 6.96 -29.27 19.59
C ASN A 542 7.71 -28.36 20.56
N VAL A 543 8.86 -27.83 20.14
CA VAL A 543 9.75 -27.05 21.00
C VAL A 543 10.05 -25.68 20.36
N ASN A 544 10.14 -24.66 21.22
CA ASN A 544 10.69 -23.37 20.87
C ASN A 544 12.04 -23.19 21.56
N ILE A 545 13.10 -23.16 20.75
CA ILE A 545 14.47 -22.97 21.23
C ILE A 545 14.79 -21.47 21.08
N ASN A 546 14.58 -20.71 22.12
CA ASN A 546 14.75 -19.25 22.13
C ASN A 546 15.86 -18.76 23.07
N ASN A 547 16.56 -19.69 23.72
CA ASN A 547 17.67 -19.39 24.63
C ASN A 547 18.95 -20.09 24.17
N GLN A 548 20.08 -19.44 24.37
CA GLN A 548 21.37 -20.05 24.17
C GLN A 548 21.58 -21.11 25.27
N LYS A 549 21.72 -22.36 24.85
CA LYS A 549 22.08 -23.50 25.71
C LYS A 549 23.37 -24.14 25.21
N GLU A 550 24.04 -24.89 26.07
CA GLU A 550 25.10 -25.80 25.63
C GLU A 550 24.56 -26.84 24.66
N ALA A 551 25.26 -27.06 23.53
CA ALA A 551 24.78 -27.97 22.47
C ALA A 551 24.47 -29.36 23.02
N PHE A 552 25.27 -29.85 23.95
CA PHE A 552 25.06 -31.17 24.57
C PHE A 552 23.77 -31.24 25.40
N GLU A 553 23.45 -30.20 26.17
CA GLU A 553 22.19 -30.13 26.92
C GLU A 553 20.99 -30.16 26.00
N LEU A 554 21.02 -29.39 24.91
CA LEU A 554 19.94 -29.37 23.92
C LEU A 554 19.74 -30.74 23.27
N ILE A 555 20.84 -31.42 22.91
CA ILE A 555 20.80 -32.78 22.36
C ILE A 555 20.19 -33.75 23.37
N GLN A 556 20.60 -33.68 24.65
CA GLN A 556 20.04 -34.51 25.71
C GLN A 556 18.54 -34.26 25.93
N ASP A 557 18.12 -32.99 25.91
CA ASP A 557 16.69 -32.60 26.02
C ASP A 557 15.87 -33.25 24.89
N LEU A 558 16.35 -33.15 23.64
CA LEU A 558 15.68 -33.75 22.48
C LEU A 558 15.69 -35.28 22.54
N CYS A 559 16.80 -35.90 22.98
CA CYS A 559 16.90 -37.36 23.20
C CYS A 559 15.91 -37.83 24.27
N SER A 560 15.71 -37.02 25.31
CA SER A 560 14.81 -37.38 26.42
C SER A 560 13.34 -37.50 25.96
N VAL A 561 12.92 -36.70 24.94
CA VAL A 561 11.59 -36.80 24.33
C VAL A 561 11.34 -38.20 23.77
N MET A 562 12.36 -38.82 23.17
CA MET A 562 12.28 -40.15 22.58
C MET A 562 12.63 -41.26 23.59
N ARG A 563 12.98 -40.91 24.84
CA ARG A 563 13.53 -41.83 25.87
C ARG A 563 14.79 -42.57 25.41
N VAL A 564 15.62 -41.90 24.61
CA VAL A 564 16.95 -42.40 24.19
C VAL A 564 18.05 -41.64 24.91
N GLN A 565 19.22 -42.24 25.01
CA GLN A 565 20.42 -41.59 25.55
C GLN A 565 21.24 -40.97 24.41
N ALA A 566 21.80 -39.77 24.64
CA ALA A 566 22.68 -39.08 23.69
C ALA A 566 24.05 -39.76 23.62
#